data_2a1722dba2e29a32e0d2796cf83011ee
#
_entry.id   2a1722dba2e29a32e0d2796cf83011ee
#
_cell.length_a   1.000
_cell.length_b   1.000
_cell.length_c   1.000
_cell.angle_alpha   90.00
_cell.angle_beta   90.00
_cell.angle_gamma   90.00
#
_symmetry.space_group_name_H-M   'P 1'
#
loop_
_entity.id
_entity.type
_entity.pdbx_description
1 polymer ?
#
loop_
_entity_poly.entity_id
_entity_poly.type
_entity_poly.pdbx_seq_one_letter_code
_entity_poly.pdbx_strand_id
1 'polypeptide(L)'
;LEFRRVLFRSDCGNYGNNYACPPLCGTPEEMEQKVRKYEHALVFQSRTPVQNIFDDAETKIIKKMHTNKTLHAVEELKEQGLPDNGMFIMCGPCNFCEECKAKAKEPCVNETMRFSCLSAYCIDAGKMAKHCNMNMEWNGDVVSFFSLYVF
;
A
#
# COMPACT_ATOMS: atom_id res chain seq x y z
N LEU A 1 -10.20 7.60 8.39
CA LEU A 1 -9.88 7.40 6.96
C LEU A 1 -11.08 7.82 6.10
N GLU A 2 -10.84 8.48 4.97
CA GLU A 2 -11.85 8.79 3.97
C GLU A 2 -11.72 7.88 2.76
N PHE A 3 -12.86 7.42 2.23
CA PHE A 3 -12.93 6.46 1.14
C PHE A 3 -13.48 7.12 -0.13
N ARG A 4 -12.81 6.86 -1.26
CA ARG A 4 -13.20 7.34 -2.59
C ARG A 4 -13.11 6.20 -3.61
N ARG A 5 -14.25 5.62 -3.99
CA ARG A 5 -14.30 4.48 -4.92
C ARG A 5 -13.70 4.77 -6.30
N VAL A 6 -13.68 6.03 -6.74
CA VAL A 6 -13.00 6.44 -7.97
C VAL A 6 -11.48 6.14 -7.97
N LEU A 7 -10.89 5.90 -6.81
CA LEU A 7 -9.48 5.48 -6.70
C LEU A 7 -9.25 4.01 -7.07
N PHE A 8 -10.33 3.23 -7.19
CA PHE A 8 -10.31 1.84 -7.64
C PHE A 8 -10.22 1.81 -9.17
N ARG A 9 -9.01 1.98 -9.69
CA ARG A 9 -8.78 2.25 -11.12
C ARG A 9 -8.74 0.98 -11.96
N SER A 10 -9.41 1.03 -13.13
CA SER A 10 -9.34 0.01 -14.17
C SER A 10 -8.32 0.31 -15.28
N ASP A 11 -7.80 1.54 -15.33
CA ASP A 11 -6.84 2.02 -16.33
C ASP A 11 -5.37 1.90 -15.91
N CYS A 12 -5.11 1.30 -14.77
CA CYS A 12 -3.78 1.03 -14.26
C CYS A 12 -3.20 -0.26 -14.88
N GLY A 13 -1.94 -0.24 -15.32
CA GLY A 13 -1.25 -1.41 -15.91
C GLY A 13 -1.19 -2.65 -15.00
N ASN A 14 -1.50 -2.51 -13.70
CA ASN A 14 -1.59 -3.62 -12.76
C ASN A 14 -3.01 -4.21 -12.62
N TYR A 15 -4.02 -3.58 -13.24
CA TYR A 15 -5.40 -4.07 -13.21
C TYR A 15 -5.51 -5.44 -13.88
N GLY A 16 -6.01 -6.44 -13.14
CA GLY A 16 -6.09 -7.83 -13.61
C GLY A 16 -4.74 -8.57 -13.72
N ASN A 17 -3.62 -7.87 -13.49
CA ASN A 17 -2.27 -8.41 -13.67
C ASN A 17 -1.49 -8.62 -12.35
N ASN A 18 -2.11 -8.31 -11.21
CA ASN A 18 -1.50 -8.46 -9.90
C ASN A 18 -2.58 -8.83 -8.88
N TYR A 19 -2.38 -9.90 -8.10
CA TYR A 19 -3.35 -10.40 -7.13
C TYR A 19 -3.67 -9.40 -6.01
N ALA A 20 -2.80 -8.45 -5.73
CA ALA A 20 -3.04 -7.37 -4.77
C ALA A 20 -3.78 -6.16 -5.38
N CYS A 21 -4.12 -6.21 -6.66
CA CYS A 21 -4.76 -5.13 -7.40
C CYS A 21 -6.16 -5.51 -7.88
N PRO A 22 -7.02 -4.52 -8.17
CA PRO A 22 -8.33 -4.75 -8.78
C PRO A 22 -8.22 -5.50 -10.14
N PRO A 23 -9.21 -6.31 -10.49
CA PRO A 23 -10.33 -6.80 -9.68
C PRO A 23 -9.97 -8.00 -8.81
N LEU A 24 -8.73 -8.50 -8.88
CA LEU A 24 -8.30 -9.75 -8.25
C LEU A 24 -8.22 -9.67 -6.71
N CYS A 25 -8.07 -8.49 -6.14
CA CYS A 25 -8.07 -8.29 -4.69
C CYS A 25 -9.48 -8.24 -4.08
N GLY A 26 -10.51 -8.05 -4.91
CA GLY A 26 -11.92 -7.91 -4.53
C GLY A 26 -12.58 -6.70 -5.17
N THR A 27 -13.86 -6.48 -4.90
CA THR A 27 -14.61 -5.29 -5.32
C THR A 27 -14.30 -4.08 -4.45
N PRO A 28 -14.60 -2.83 -4.90
CA PRO A 28 -14.45 -1.63 -4.07
C PRO A 28 -15.15 -1.75 -2.72
N GLU A 29 -16.37 -2.30 -2.71
CA GLU A 29 -17.19 -2.50 -1.52
C GLU A 29 -16.53 -3.47 -0.54
N GLU A 30 -16.07 -4.61 -1.04
CA GLU A 30 -15.40 -5.63 -0.22
C GLU A 30 -14.10 -5.08 0.38
N MET A 31 -13.31 -4.35 -0.41
CA MET A 31 -12.05 -3.78 0.03
C MET A 31 -12.26 -2.68 1.07
N GLU A 32 -13.23 -1.79 0.87
CA GLU A 32 -13.60 -0.78 1.86
C GLU A 32 -14.08 -1.42 3.16
N GLN A 33 -14.93 -2.44 3.09
CA GLN A 33 -15.45 -3.15 4.28
C GLN A 33 -14.36 -3.85 5.07
N LYS A 34 -13.30 -4.35 4.44
CA LYS A 34 -12.15 -4.94 5.15
C LYS A 34 -11.50 -3.93 6.09
N VAL A 35 -11.35 -2.68 5.67
CA VAL A 35 -10.75 -1.62 6.48
C VAL A 35 -11.70 -1.12 7.57
N ARG A 36 -12.98 -1.02 7.27
CA ARG A 36 -14.00 -0.52 8.22
C ARG A 36 -14.21 -1.41 9.45
N LYS A 37 -13.63 -2.60 9.48
CA LYS A 37 -13.64 -3.50 10.66
C LYS A 37 -12.70 -3.03 11.77
N TYR A 38 -11.78 -2.13 11.47
CA TYR A 38 -10.76 -1.64 12.37
C TYR A 38 -11.07 -0.21 12.82
N GLU A 39 -10.80 0.08 14.08
CA GLU A 39 -11.09 1.40 14.69
C GLU A 39 -9.89 2.34 14.60
N HIS A 40 -8.69 1.77 14.56
CA HIS A 40 -7.44 2.52 14.59
C HIS A 40 -6.58 2.29 13.35
N ALA A 41 -5.74 3.26 13.04
CA ALA A 41 -4.75 3.14 11.97
C ALA A 41 -3.45 3.85 12.37
N LEU A 42 -2.34 3.15 12.28
CA LEU A 42 -1.02 3.75 12.25
C LEU A 42 -0.67 4.09 10.80
N VAL A 43 -0.23 5.31 10.56
CA VAL A 43 0.17 5.79 9.24
C VAL A 43 1.68 5.97 9.21
N PHE A 44 2.34 5.31 8.27
CA PHE A 44 3.77 5.41 8.05
C PHE A 44 4.04 6.19 6.78
N GLN A 45 4.95 7.13 6.84
CA GLN A 45 5.44 7.88 5.69
C GLN A 45 6.96 7.73 5.58
N SER A 46 7.45 7.51 4.37
CA SER A 46 8.85 7.78 4.04
C SER A 46 8.93 8.85 2.96
N ARG A 47 9.90 9.73 3.09
CA ARG A 47 10.27 10.74 2.08
C ARG A 47 11.72 10.51 1.70
N THR A 48 11.98 10.23 0.44
CA THR A 48 13.30 9.87 -0.03
C THR A 48 13.67 10.76 -1.22
N PRO A 49 14.81 11.47 -1.16
CA PRO A 49 15.36 12.16 -2.31
C PRO A 49 15.64 11.16 -3.44
N VAL A 50 15.37 11.54 -4.66
CA VAL A 50 15.61 10.76 -5.87
C VAL A 50 16.27 11.65 -6.94
N GLN A 51 17.03 11.04 -7.83
CA GLN A 51 17.60 11.76 -8.97
C GLN A 51 16.55 12.02 -10.05
N ASN A 52 15.62 11.07 -10.23
CA ASN A 52 14.55 11.18 -11.20
C ASN A 52 13.32 10.40 -10.74
N ILE A 53 12.23 11.11 -10.45
CA ILE A 53 10.97 10.47 -10.02
C ILE A 53 10.35 9.55 -11.08
N PHE A 54 10.77 9.65 -12.33
CA PHE A 54 10.33 8.79 -13.42
C PHE A 54 11.22 7.55 -13.62
N ASP A 55 12.28 7.40 -12.80
CA ASP A 55 13.07 6.17 -12.78
C ASP A 55 12.34 5.07 -12.01
N ASP A 56 11.72 4.17 -12.78
CA ASP A 56 10.98 3.02 -12.22
C ASP A 56 11.87 2.07 -11.41
N ALA A 57 13.16 1.95 -11.74
CA ALA A 57 14.07 1.07 -11.01
C ALA A 57 14.40 1.65 -9.63
N GLU A 58 14.75 2.94 -9.58
CA GLU A 58 15.01 3.65 -8.32
C GLU A 58 13.76 3.66 -7.42
N THR A 59 12.59 4.01 -7.97
CA THR A 59 11.34 4.07 -7.22
C THR A 59 10.89 2.70 -6.70
N LYS A 60 11.13 1.61 -7.43
CA LYS A 60 10.87 0.24 -6.95
C LYS A 60 11.74 -0.15 -5.77
N ILE A 61 13.01 0.21 -5.77
CA ILE A 61 13.93 -0.04 -4.65
C ILE A 61 13.45 0.72 -3.41
N ILE A 62 13.17 2.02 -3.55
CA ILE A 62 12.72 2.86 -2.43
C ILE A 62 11.38 2.35 -1.86
N LYS A 63 10.46 1.94 -2.73
CA LYS A 63 9.20 1.32 -2.32
C LYS A 63 9.42 0.04 -1.51
N LYS A 64 10.34 -0.84 -1.94
CA LYS A 64 10.68 -2.06 -1.20
C LYS A 64 11.27 -1.74 0.17
N MET A 65 12.14 -0.73 0.24
CA MET A 65 12.69 -0.24 1.50
C MET A 65 11.59 0.29 2.44
N HIS A 66 10.65 1.07 1.91
CA HIS A 66 9.50 1.57 2.69
C HIS A 66 8.66 0.42 3.25
N THR A 67 8.33 -0.58 2.40
CA THR A 67 7.59 -1.77 2.83
C THR A 67 8.30 -2.50 3.96
N ASN A 68 9.59 -2.78 3.82
CA ASN A 68 10.38 -3.49 4.84
C ASN A 68 10.45 -2.69 6.15
N LYS A 69 10.66 -1.38 6.09
CA LYS A 69 10.67 -0.51 7.27
C LYS A 69 9.32 -0.50 7.98
N THR A 70 8.20 -0.47 7.23
CA THR A 70 6.86 -0.54 7.81
C THR A 70 6.63 -1.87 8.53
N LEU A 71 7.00 -2.98 7.91
CA LEU A 71 6.86 -4.31 8.52
C LEU A 71 7.66 -4.39 9.83
N HIS A 72 8.91 -3.96 9.80
CA HIS A 72 9.79 -3.99 10.97
C HIS A 72 9.27 -3.09 12.10
N ALA A 73 8.87 -1.85 11.78
CA ALA A 73 8.32 -0.94 12.78
C ALA A 73 7.04 -1.48 13.44
N VAL A 74 6.17 -2.14 12.68
CA VAL A 74 4.96 -2.77 13.25
C VAL A 74 5.33 -3.94 14.16
N GLU A 75 6.30 -4.78 13.79
CA GLU A 75 6.75 -5.88 14.67
C GLU A 75 7.34 -5.36 15.98
N GLU A 76 8.20 -4.33 15.94
CA GLU A 76 8.71 -3.67 17.16
C GLU A 76 7.58 -3.10 18.04
N LEU A 77 6.55 -2.50 17.42
CA LEU A 77 5.39 -1.98 18.15
C LEU A 77 4.53 -3.09 18.75
N LYS A 78 4.41 -4.24 18.08
CA LYS A 78 3.73 -5.42 18.65
C LYS A 78 4.41 -5.95 19.89
N GLU A 79 5.74 -5.97 19.91
CA GLU A 79 6.51 -6.29 21.13
C GLU A 79 6.22 -5.32 22.30
N GLN A 80 5.76 -4.10 21.97
CA GLN A 80 5.35 -3.06 22.92
C GLN A 80 3.84 -3.05 23.22
N GLY A 81 3.07 -4.01 22.69
CA GLY A 81 1.64 -4.17 22.98
C GLY A 81 0.67 -3.71 21.89
N LEU A 82 1.16 -3.40 20.68
CA LEU A 82 0.28 -3.19 19.53
C LEU A 82 -0.47 -4.49 19.20
N PRO A 83 -1.80 -4.47 18.96
CA PRO A 83 -2.55 -5.67 18.60
C PRO A 83 -2.02 -6.39 17.36
N ASP A 84 -1.95 -7.73 17.44
CA ASP A 84 -1.46 -8.59 16.36
C ASP A 84 -2.49 -8.87 15.26
N ASN A 85 -3.77 -8.65 15.54
CA ASN A 85 -4.89 -8.97 14.65
C ASN A 85 -5.15 -7.89 13.58
N GLY A 86 -4.23 -6.97 13.41
CA GLY A 86 -4.33 -5.90 12.42
C GLY A 86 -4.01 -6.34 11.00
N MET A 87 -4.20 -5.41 10.07
CA MET A 87 -3.98 -5.63 8.64
C MET A 87 -3.06 -4.56 8.05
N PHE A 88 -2.11 -5.00 7.23
CA PHE A 88 -1.24 -4.10 6.47
C PHE A 88 -1.90 -3.59 5.19
N ILE A 89 -1.73 -2.30 4.92
CA ILE A 89 -2.04 -1.64 3.65
C ILE A 89 -0.77 -0.95 3.18
N MET A 90 -0.24 -1.38 2.04
CA MET A 90 1.08 -0.92 1.58
C MET A 90 0.99 0.11 0.45
N CYS A 91 2.13 0.58 -0.03
CA CYS A 91 2.21 1.49 -1.15
C CYS A 91 2.32 0.74 -2.49
N GLY A 92 1.50 1.12 -3.48
CA GLY A 92 1.52 0.55 -4.84
C GLY A 92 1.19 -0.95 -4.91
N PRO A 93 1.34 -1.57 -6.08
CA PRO A 93 1.06 -2.99 -6.25
C PRO A 93 2.03 -3.87 -5.46
N CYS A 94 1.61 -5.10 -5.14
CA CYS A 94 2.51 -6.09 -4.56
C CYS A 94 3.72 -6.30 -5.49
N ASN A 95 4.91 -6.29 -4.90
CA ASN A 95 6.19 -6.48 -5.59
C ASN A 95 7.06 -7.54 -4.89
N PHE A 96 6.45 -8.50 -4.24
CA PHE A 96 7.14 -9.62 -3.61
C PHE A 96 7.88 -10.46 -4.66
N CYS A 97 7.20 -10.76 -5.77
CA CYS A 97 7.78 -11.43 -6.94
C CYS A 97 8.29 -10.40 -7.94
N GLU A 98 9.28 -10.76 -8.73
CA GLU A 98 9.74 -9.96 -9.88
C GLU A 98 8.58 -9.74 -10.87
N GLU A 99 7.84 -10.80 -11.16
CA GLU A 99 6.60 -10.77 -11.93
C GLU A 99 5.48 -11.50 -11.20
N CYS A 100 4.30 -10.87 -11.10
CA CYS A 100 3.17 -11.49 -10.43
C CYS A 100 2.59 -12.64 -11.24
N LYS A 101 2.35 -13.78 -10.58
CA LYS A 101 1.77 -14.99 -11.16
C LYS A 101 0.35 -14.80 -11.72
N ALA A 102 -0.34 -13.72 -11.35
CA ALA A 102 -1.65 -13.36 -11.89
C ALA A 102 -1.65 -13.24 -13.42
N LYS A 103 -0.56 -12.72 -14.02
CA LYS A 103 -0.42 -12.62 -15.48
C LYS A 103 -0.45 -13.98 -16.18
N ALA A 104 0.17 -14.99 -15.57
CA ALA A 104 0.17 -16.36 -16.06
C ALA A 104 -1.05 -17.17 -15.62
N LYS A 105 -1.98 -16.58 -14.84
CA LYS A 105 -3.13 -17.24 -14.21
C LYS A 105 -2.72 -18.41 -13.29
N GLU A 106 -1.53 -18.34 -12.71
CA GLU A 106 -1.01 -19.28 -11.73
C GLU A 106 -1.29 -18.80 -10.31
N PRO A 107 -1.40 -19.67 -9.29
CA PRO A 107 -1.61 -19.28 -7.90
C PRO A 107 -0.54 -18.34 -7.37
N CYS A 108 -0.91 -17.46 -6.41
CA CYS A 108 0.04 -16.60 -5.71
C CYS A 108 1.05 -17.46 -4.93
N VAL A 109 2.33 -17.16 -5.06
CA VAL A 109 3.41 -17.90 -4.38
C VAL A 109 3.52 -17.58 -2.89
N ASN A 110 3.00 -16.44 -2.46
CA ASN A 110 3.01 -16.03 -1.05
C ASN A 110 1.82 -15.10 -0.74
N GLU A 111 0.71 -15.69 -0.30
CA GLU A 111 -0.50 -14.95 0.01
C GLU A 111 -0.36 -14.06 1.25
N THR A 112 0.49 -14.45 2.21
CA THR A 112 0.70 -13.68 3.45
C THR A 112 1.44 -12.36 3.22
N MET A 113 2.28 -12.30 2.19
CA MET A 113 3.01 -11.09 1.78
C MET A 113 2.35 -10.35 0.62
N ARG A 114 1.12 -10.71 0.27
CA ARG A 114 0.33 -10.08 -0.78
C ARG A 114 -0.43 -8.88 -0.24
N PHE A 115 0.25 -7.76 -0.13
CA PHE A 115 -0.36 -6.52 0.37
C PHE A 115 -0.96 -5.69 -0.75
N SER A 116 -2.21 -5.25 -0.57
CA SER A 116 -2.87 -4.29 -1.44
C SER A 116 -2.56 -2.85 -1.03
N CYS A 117 -2.66 -1.94 -1.98
CA CYS A 117 -2.35 -0.52 -1.76
C CYS A 117 -3.57 0.28 -1.27
N LEU A 118 -3.32 1.53 -0.82
CA LEU A 118 -4.36 2.44 -0.34
C LEU A 118 -5.49 2.60 -1.35
N SER A 119 -5.16 2.79 -2.64
CA SER A 119 -6.17 2.96 -3.69
C SER A 119 -7.02 1.71 -3.92
N ALA A 120 -6.46 0.51 -3.75
CA ALA A 120 -7.24 -0.74 -3.81
C ALA A 120 -8.26 -0.85 -2.66
N TYR A 121 -7.98 -0.22 -1.53
CA TYR A 121 -8.91 -0.06 -0.40
C TYR A 121 -9.75 1.22 -0.49
N CYS A 122 -9.73 1.92 -1.62
CA CYS A 122 -10.44 3.19 -1.83
C CYS A 122 -10.03 4.32 -0.87
N ILE A 123 -8.90 4.23 -0.19
CA ILE A 123 -8.45 5.23 0.78
C ILE A 123 -7.88 6.45 0.05
N ASP A 124 -8.35 7.65 0.41
CA ASP A 124 -7.82 8.92 -0.07
C ASP A 124 -6.53 9.27 0.68
N ALA A 125 -5.39 8.96 0.06
CA ALA A 125 -4.07 9.21 0.65
C ALA A 125 -3.80 10.70 0.90
N GLY A 126 -4.30 11.61 0.04
CA GLY A 126 -4.13 13.05 0.21
C GLY A 126 -4.87 13.58 1.43
N LYS A 127 -6.11 13.18 1.60
CA LYS A 127 -6.90 13.54 2.78
C LYS A 127 -6.35 12.90 4.05
N MET A 128 -5.91 11.65 3.98
CA MET A 128 -5.25 10.96 5.09
C MET A 128 -3.98 11.71 5.52
N ALA A 129 -3.09 12.03 4.60
CA ALA A 129 -1.86 12.77 4.88
C ALA A 129 -2.16 14.14 5.53
N LYS A 130 -3.12 14.88 4.98
CA LYS A 130 -3.57 16.15 5.55
C LYS A 130 -4.09 16.01 6.98
N HIS A 131 -4.90 14.98 7.25
CA HIS A 131 -5.42 14.71 8.59
C HIS A 131 -4.32 14.37 9.61
N CYS A 132 -3.26 13.72 9.16
CA CYS A 132 -2.09 13.38 9.96
C CYS A 132 -1.02 14.49 10.02
N ASN A 133 -1.27 15.67 9.46
CA ASN A 133 -0.28 16.76 9.29
C ASN A 133 0.99 16.30 8.57
N MET A 134 0.86 15.35 7.64
CA MET A 134 1.94 14.83 6.82
C MET A 134 1.96 15.53 5.46
N ASN A 135 3.16 15.87 4.99
CA ASN A 135 3.32 16.47 3.67
C ASN A 135 3.34 15.38 2.58
N MET A 136 2.45 15.51 1.59
CA MET A 136 2.35 14.62 0.43
C MET A 136 2.93 15.26 -0.84
N GLU A 137 3.94 16.09 -0.73
CA GLU A 137 4.57 16.68 -1.92
C GLU A 137 5.34 15.62 -2.71
N TRP A 138 5.02 15.56 -3.98
CA TRP A 138 5.80 14.90 -5.02
C TRP A 138 6.50 16.00 -5.82
N ASN A 139 7.63 16.43 -5.31
CA ASN A 139 8.50 17.34 -6.03
C ASN A 139 9.46 16.52 -6.88
N GLY A 140 9.98 17.11 -7.96
CA GLY A 140 10.80 16.40 -8.94
C GLY A 140 12.04 15.67 -8.42
N ASP A 141 12.37 15.87 -7.14
CA ASP A 141 13.54 15.32 -6.43
C ASP A 141 13.20 14.53 -5.16
N VAL A 142 11.92 14.36 -4.82
CA VAL A 142 11.48 13.61 -3.62
C VAL A 142 10.28 12.73 -3.92
N VAL A 143 10.35 11.46 -3.56
CA VAL A 143 9.19 10.56 -3.52
C VAL A 143 8.71 10.34 -2.10
N SER A 144 7.38 10.35 -1.92
CA SER A 144 6.72 10.05 -0.66
C SER A 144 5.90 8.78 -0.78
N PHE A 145 6.18 7.79 0.08
CA PHE A 145 5.38 6.58 0.17
C PHE A 145 4.63 6.52 1.50
N PHE A 146 3.41 5.99 1.44
CA PHE A 146 2.54 5.80 2.57
C PHE A 146 2.14 4.33 2.70
N SER A 147 2.09 3.86 3.93
CA SER A 147 1.50 2.58 4.30
C SER A 147 0.76 2.71 5.63
N LEU A 148 -0.10 1.75 5.92
CA LEU A 148 -0.86 1.71 7.17
C LEU A 148 -0.77 0.32 7.79
N TYR A 149 -0.94 0.32 9.11
CA TYR A 149 -1.37 -0.84 9.87
C TYR A 149 -2.68 -0.47 10.58
N VAL A 150 -3.75 -1.17 10.23
CA VAL A 150 -5.09 -0.94 10.81
C VAL A 150 -5.40 -2.04 11.82
N PHE A 151 -6.00 -1.70 13.01
CA PHE A 151 -6.25 -2.61 14.12
C PHE A 151 -7.42 -2.17 14.98
#